data_496e0c97f9e92ef84aacc9bf4c9d8b5b
#
_entry.id   496e0c97f9e92ef84aacc9bf4c9d8b5b
#
_cell.length_a   1.000
_cell.length_b   1.000
_cell.length_c   1.000
_cell.angle_alpha   90.00
_cell.angle_beta   90.00
_cell.angle_gamma   90.00
#
_symmetry.space_group_name_H-M   'P 1'
#
loop_
_entity.id
_entity.type
_entity.pdbx_description
1 polymer ?
#
loop_
_entity_poly.entity_id
_entity_poly.type
_entity_poly.pdbx_seq_one_letter_code
_entity_poly.pdbx_strand_id
1 'polypeptide(L)'
;YVNKSNELKAANDGKAVPSMVFQHIIVKEIYDILEECPAGTPNSMEKDGKTYKFKDENYKTGSFKEWPCPGTRPSKQFGTMVAQGDVVAMFFGHDHNNSFEVNYKGIDLVATPGFTLSSYGNEEKGFRVIDLDENDTSTYETHIVQWQDYYGSSKMAMNHYNMYAQENSGWVKFTSALKYIPFALIKVLFGYIF
;
A
#
# COMPACT_ATOMS: atom_id res chain seq x y z
N TYR A 1 -6.29 17.99 14.41
CA TYR A 1 -4.90 17.90 14.01
C TYR A 1 -4.14 19.21 14.34
N VAL A 2 -4.48 20.36 13.73
CA VAL A 2 -3.73 21.65 13.87
C VAL A 2 -3.46 22.03 15.32
N ASN A 3 -4.46 21.95 16.20
CA ASN A 3 -4.29 22.30 17.61
C ASN A 3 -3.23 21.41 18.29
N LYS A 4 -3.23 20.10 17.99
CA LYS A 4 -2.26 19.17 18.58
C LYS A 4 -0.86 19.37 18.01
N SER A 5 -0.75 19.61 16.70
CA SER A 5 0.51 19.96 16.05
C SER A 5 1.13 21.23 16.68
N ASN A 6 0.34 22.29 16.88
CA ASN A 6 0.79 23.52 17.52
C ASN A 6 1.18 23.33 18.99
N GLU A 7 0.45 22.51 19.74
CA GLU A 7 0.77 22.14 21.13
C GLU A 7 2.13 21.44 21.20
N LEU A 8 2.33 20.42 20.36
CA LEU A 8 3.59 19.68 20.31
C LEU A 8 4.76 20.56 19.88
N LYS A 9 4.55 21.42 18.90
CA LYS A 9 5.54 22.40 18.45
C LYS A 9 5.93 23.36 19.57
N ALA A 10 4.96 23.86 20.33
CA ALA A 10 5.23 24.73 21.48
C ALA A 10 6.01 24.01 22.59
N ALA A 11 5.71 22.73 22.81
CA ALA A 11 6.44 21.91 23.80
C ALA A 11 7.83 21.46 23.30
N ASN A 12 8.16 21.67 22.04
CA ASN A 12 9.42 21.30 21.40
C ASN A 12 10.20 22.55 20.92
N ASP A 13 10.28 23.57 21.75
CA ASP A 13 11.04 24.81 21.49
C ASP A 13 10.69 25.47 20.13
N GLY A 14 9.43 25.37 19.70
CA GLY A 14 8.94 25.92 18.46
C GLY A 14 9.31 25.11 17.20
N LYS A 15 9.94 23.96 17.35
CA LYS A 15 10.26 23.06 16.23
C LYS A 15 9.11 22.08 15.99
N ALA A 16 8.81 21.82 14.72
CA ALA A 16 7.84 20.79 14.35
C ALA A 16 8.27 19.42 14.90
N VAL A 17 7.31 18.67 15.43
CA VAL A 17 7.53 17.26 15.82
C VAL A 17 7.12 16.39 14.64
N PRO A 18 8.04 15.62 14.05
CA PRO A 18 7.72 14.77 12.91
C PRO A 18 6.55 13.86 13.21
N SER A 19 5.63 13.77 12.28
CA SER A 19 4.41 12.96 12.42
C SER A 19 4.10 12.17 11.15
N MET A 20 3.37 11.07 11.30
CA MET A 20 2.87 10.24 10.22
C MET A 20 1.36 10.16 10.26
N VAL A 21 0.73 10.06 9.10
CA VAL A 21 -0.71 9.94 8.97
C VAL A 21 -1.05 8.57 8.41
N PHE A 22 -1.98 7.89 9.04
CA PHE A 22 -2.53 6.62 8.59
C PHE A 22 -4.01 6.80 8.30
N GLN A 23 -4.40 6.62 7.06
CA GLN A 23 -5.82 6.71 6.66
C GLN A 23 -6.11 5.77 5.51
N HIS A 24 -7.38 5.38 5.36
CA HIS A 24 -7.77 4.41 4.34
C HIS A 24 -7.73 4.99 2.93
N ILE A 25 -8.33 6.17 2.71
CA ILE A 25 -8.51 6.78 1.39
C ILE A 25 -7.42 7.82 1.14
N ILE A 26 -6.79 7.74 -0.03
CA ILE A 26 -5.73 8.66 -0.46
C ILE A 26 -6.26 10.10 -0.63
N VAL A 27 -5.38 11.08 -0.50
CA VAL A 27 -5.70 12.49 -0.73
C VAL A 27 -5.84 12.81 -2.21
N LYS A 28 -6.69 13.78 -2.54
CA LYS A 28 -7.00 14.14 -3.95
C LYS A 28 -5.81 14.72 -4.70
N GLU A 29 -4.89 15.31 -3.97
CA GLU A 29 -3.67 15.91 -4.47
C GLU A 29 -2.71 14.91 -5.14
N ILE A 30 -2.95 13.61 -5.02
CA ILE A 30 -2.25 12.58 -5.79
C ILE A 30 -2.34 12.82 -7.30
N TYR A 31 -3.43 13.43 -7.78
CA TYR A 31 -3.60 13.74 -9.20
C TYR A 31 -2.72 14.87 -9.71
N ASP A 32 -2.24 15.75 -8.83
CA ASP A 32 -1.38 16.90 -9.21
C ASP A 32 0.01 16.43 -9.70
N ILE A 33 0.41 15.22 -9.33
CA ILE A 33 1.71 14.63 -9.65
C ILE A 33 1.63 13.53 -10.72
N LEU A 34 0.48 13.38 -11.37
CA LEU A 34 0.33 12.55 -12.57
C LEU A 34 0.60 13.38 -13.83
N GLU A 35 1.18 12.74 -14.83
CA GLU A 35 1.38 13.29 -16.17
C GLU A 35 0.99 12.29 -17.25
N GLU A 36 0.51 12.80 -18.39
CA GLU A 36 0.22 11.98 -19.56
C GLU A 36 1.52 11.47 -20.20
N CYS A 37 1.55 10.20 -20.57
CA CYS A 37 2.71 9.54 -21.16
C CYS A 37 2.28 8.63 -22.33
N PRO A 38 3.22 8.16 -23.18
CA PRO A 38 2.93 7.21 -24.25
C PRO A 38 2.33 5.91 -23.73
N ALA A 39 1.41 5.32 -24.50
CA ALA A 39 0.87 4.00 -24.20
C ALA A 39 2.00 2.95 -24.12
N GLY A 40 1.92 2.05 -23.14
CA GLY A 40 2.95 1.05 -22.88
C GLY A 40 4.13 1.54 -22.07
N THR A 41 4.11 2.78 -21.56
CA THR A 41 5.10 3.25 -20.58
C THR A 41 5.09 2.35 -19.34
N PRO A 42 6.23 1.85 -18.86
CA PRO A 42 6.29 1.06 -17.63
C PRO A 42 5.70 1.82 -16.43
N ASN A 43 5.05 1.09 -15.53
CA ASN A 43 4.47 1.64 -14.30
C ASN A 43 3.50 2.82 -14.54
N SER A 44 2.65 2.64 -15.56
CA SER A 44 1.63 3.61 -15.97
C SER A 44 0.24 2.98 -16.00
N MET A 45 -0.80 3.82 -15.94
CA MET A 45 -2.19 3.41 -15.95
C MET A 45 -2.96 4.11 -17.06
N GLU A 46 -3.83 3.35 -17.74
CA GLU A 46 -4.78 3.91 -18.68
C GLU A 46 -6.03 4.43 -17.95
N LYS A 47 -6.44 5.65 -18.31
CA LYS A 47 -7.67 6.26 -17.82
C LYS A 47 -8.28 7.13 -18.93
N ASP A 48 -9.54 6.87 -19.27
CA ASP A 48 -10.32 7.62 -20.25
C ASP A 48 -9.60 7.76 -21.63
N GLY A 49 -8.95 6.68 -22.08
CA GLY A 49 -8.24 6.63 -23.37
C GLY A 49 -6.88 7.31 -23.38
N LYS A 50 -6.35 7.70 -22.23
CA LYS A 50 -5.02 8.28 -22.05
C LYS A 50 -4.24 7.46 -21.05
N THR A 51 -2.92 7.48 -21.17
CA THR A 51 -1.99 6.80 -20.26
C THR A 51 -1.30 7.81 -19.36
N TYR A 52 -1.20 7.50 -18.08
CA TYR A 52 -0.62 8.38 -17.07
C TYR A 52 0.41 7.63 -16.24
N LYS A 53 1.46 8.33 -15.87
CA LYS A 53 2.46 7.92 -14.88
C LYS A 53 2.63 8.98 -13.79
N PHE A 54 3.29 8.66 -12.71
CA PHE A 54 3.80 9.69 -11.80
C PHE A 54 4.94 10.46 -12.47
N LYS A 55 5.02 11.76 -12.23
CA LYS A 55 6.15 12.59 -12.63
C LYS A 55 7.42 12.06 -12.00
N ASP A 56 8.50 12.01 -12.77
CA ASP A 56 9.76 11.38 -12.35
C ASP A 56 10.35 12.04 -11.09
N GLU A 57 10.19 13.36 -10.94
CA GLU A 57 10.64 14.10 -9.76
C GLU A 57 9.85 13.79 -8.47
N ASN A 58 8.65 13.21 -8.59
CA ASN A 58 7.81 12.84 -7.45
C ASN A 58 7.90 11.35 -7.11
N TYR A 59 8.21 10.51 -8.09
CA TYR A 59 8.21 9.05 -7.93
C TYR A 59 9.47 8.58 -7.18
N LYS A 60 9.28 7.75 -6.16
CA LYS A 60 10.36 7.10 -5.40
C LYS A 60 10.49 5.64 -5.75
N THR A 61 9.44 4.86 -5.57
CA THR A 61 9.44 3.39 -5.80
C THR A 61 8.02 2.83 -5.85
N GLY A 62 7.90 1.52 -6.06
CA GLY A 62 6.65 0.76 -5.98
C GLY A 62 5.84 0.72 -7.26
N SER A 63 4.64 0.17 -7.20
CA SER A 63 3.80 -0.12 -8.37
C SER A 63 2.59 0.80 -8.46
N PHE A 64 2.31 1.28 -9.66
CA PHE A 64 1.10 2.00 -10.03
C PHE A 64 0.26 1.13 -10.95
N LYS A 65 -0.64 0.31 -10.38
CA LYS A 65 -1.45 -0.71 -11.08
C LYS A 65 -2.95 -0.53 -10.90
N GLU A 66 -3.36 0.52 -10.23
CA GLU A 66 -4.77 0.88 -10.03
C GLU A 66 -4.91 2.39 -10.02
N TRP A 67 -5.98 2.91 -10.67
CA TRP A 67 -6.23 4.35 -10.66
C TRP A 67 -6.58 4.81 -9.25
N PRO A 68 -5.91 5.80 -8.69
CA PRO A 68 -6.16 6.24 -7.32
C PRO A 68 -7.59 6.73 -7.14
N CYS A 69 -8.23 6.30 -6.05
CA CYS A 69 -9.64 6.61 -5.78
C CYS A 69 -9.80 7.48 -4.52
N PRO A 70 -9.41 8.77 -4.57
CA PRO A 70 -9.60 9.70 -3.45
C PRO A 70 -11.06 10.02 -3.23
N GLY A 71 -11.38 10.51 -2.04
CA GLY A 71 -12.73 10.98 -1.70
C GLY A 71 -13.22 12.09 -2.64
N THR A 72 -14.51 12.09 -2.93
CA THR A 72 -15.13 13.05 -3.85
C THR A 72 -15.33 14.45 -3.24
N ARG A 73 -15.37 14.57 -1.91
CA ARG A 73 -15.56 15.86 -1.22
C ARG A 73 -14.28 16.66 -1.21
N PRO A 74 -14.35 17.99 -1.41
CA PRO A 74 -13.20 18.86 -1.21
C PRO A 74 -12.65 18.75 0.21
N SER A 75 -11.33 18.66 0.34
CA SER A 75 -10.63 18.64 1.62
C SER A 75 -9.49 19.64 1.62
N LYS A 76 -9.25 20.26 2.76
CA LYS A 76 -8.07 21.10 2.99
C LYS A 76 -6.96 20.33 3.72
N GLN A 77 -7.14 19.03 3.93
CA GLN A 77 -6.27 18.19 4.75
C GLN A 77 -4.82 18.29 4.33
N PHE A 78 -4.51 17.93 3.09
CA PHE A 78 -3.14 17.92 2.60
C PHE A 78 -2.47 19.29 2.66
N GLY A 79 -3.14 20.33 2.14
CA GLY A 79 -2.60 21.69 2.21
C GLY A 79 -2.38 22.20 3.63
N THR A 80 -3.23 21.80 4.58
CA THR A 80 -3.04 22.11 6.01
C THR A 80 -1.82 21.41 6.59
N MET A 81 -1.58 20.14 6.24
CA MET A 81 -0.42 19.38 6.69
C MET A 81 0.89 19.94 6.11
N VAL A 82 0.89 20.29 4.83
CA VAL A 82 2.03 21.00 4.20
C VAL A 82 2.33 22.33 4.93
N ALA A 83 1.30 23.11 5.28
CA ALA A 83 1.46 24.38 5.97
C ALA A 83 1.97 24.22 7.41
N GLN A 84 1.59 23.15 8.12
CA GLN A 84 2.09 22.86 9.48
C GLN A 84 3.55 22.37 9.46
N GLY A 85 3.97 21.66 8.41
CA GLY A 85 5.35 21.22 8.19
C GLY A 85 5.84 20.15 9.17
N ASP A 86 4.93 19.37 9.78
CA ASP A 86 5.25 18.31 10.72
C ASP A 86 4.99 16.91 10.15
N VAL A 87 4.19 16.77 9.10
CA VAL A 87 3.90 15.47 8.50
C VAL A 87 4.99 15.08 7.51
N VAL A 88 5.65 13.95 7.79
CA VAL A 88 6.71 13.39 6.93
C VAL A 88 6.14 12.41 5.91
N ALA A 89 5.10 11.65 6.27
CA ALA A 89 4.48 10.67 5.38
C ALA A 89 2.99 10.48 5.68
N MET A 90 2.23 10.11 4.63
CA MET A 90 0.85 9.68 4.70
C MET A 90 0.74 8.28 4.08
N PHE A 91 0.24 7.32 4.84
CA PHE A 91 0.05 5.92 4.43
C PHE A 91 -1.42 5.66 4.13
N PHE A 92 -1.68 4.99 3.00
CA PHE A 92 -3.02 4.72 2.49
C PHE A 92 -3.22 3.24 2.18
N GLY A 93 -4.47 2.78 2.31
CA GLY A 93 -4.95 1.53 1.75
C GLY A 93 -5.87 1.80 0.56
N HIS A 94 -7.05 1.17 0.51
CA HIS A 94 -8.15 1.34 -0.44
C HIS A 94 -7.86 0.78 -1.83
N ASP A 95 -6.85 1.28 -2.53
CA ASP A 95 -6.47 0.88 -3.90
C ASP A 95 -5.54 -0.32 -3.82
N HIS A 96 -6.11 -1.54 -3.88
CA HIS A 96 -5.44 -2.79 -3.47
C HIS A 96 -4.28 -3.22 -4.38
N ASN A 97 -4.20 -2.67 -5.61
CA ASN A 97 -3.16 -3.02 -6.57
C ASN A 97 -1.97 -2.03 -6.55
N ASN A 98 -2.03 -1.01 -5.71
CA ASN A 98 -0.99 0.00 -5.62
C ASN A 98 -0.03 -0.26 -4.46
N SER A 99 1.26 -0.05 -4.72
CA SER A 99 2.31 -0.10 -3.71
C SER A 99 3.27 1.09 -3.80
N PHE A 100 2.94 2.08 -4.62
CA PHE A 100 3.81 3.21 -4.90
C PHE A 100 4.15 4.05 -3.67
N GLU A 101 5.32 4.66 -3.75
CA GLU A 101 5.79 5.72 -2.86
C GLU A 101 6.16 6.92 -3.72
N VAL A 102 5.55 8.05 -3.44
CA VAL A 102 5.79 9.30 -4.15
C VAL A 102 5.95 10.43 -3.14
N ASN A 103 6.73 11.45 -3.46
CA ASN A 103 6.83 12.65 -2.63
C ASN A 103 6.11 13.82 -3.29
N TYR A 104 5.29 14.51 -2.54
CA TYR A 104 4.66 15.74 -2.99
C TYR A 104 4.71 16.81 -1.92
N LYS A 105 5.32 17.95 -2.27
CA LYS A 105 5.49 19.11 -1.35
C LYS A 105 6.13 18.72 0.00
N GLY A 106 7.08 17.80 -0.02
CA GLY A 106 7.80 17.37 1.17
C GLY A 106 7.11 16.30 2.01
N ILE A 107 5.92 15.83 1.61
CA ILE A 107 5.21 14.73 2.27
C ILE A 107 5.23 13.49 1.37
N ASP A 108 5.65 12.37 1.90
CA ASP A 108 5.56 11.09 1.20
C ASP A 108 4.11 10.60 1.20
N LEU A 109 3.59 10.27 0.01
CA LEU A 109 2.29 9.62 -0.16
C LEU A 109 2.55 8.16 -0.50
N VAL A 110 2.16 7.27 0.40
CA VAL A 110 2.58 5.86 0.37
C VAL A 110 1.36 4.95 0.30
N ALA A 111 1.18 4.28 -0.83
CA ALA A 111 0.13 3.28 -1.01
C ALA A 111 0.53 1.93 -0.42
N THR A 112 -0.42 1.24 0.19
CA THR A 112 -0.25 -0.11 0.72
C THR A 112 -1.20 -1.06 0.01
N PRO A 113 -0.71 -2.17 -0.57
CA PRO A 113 -1.54 -3.10 -1.30
C PRO A 113 -2.55 -3.82 -0.40
N GLY A 114 -3.55 -4.46 -1.00
CA GLY A 114 -4.53 -5.24 -0.29
C GLY A 114 -3.89 -6.40 0.48
N PHE A 115 -4.34 -6.64 1.71
CA PHE A 115 -3.78 -7.70 2.55
C PHE A 115 -4.58 -9.01 2.46
N THR A 116 -5.90 -8.93 2.44
CA THR A 116 -6.75 -10.12 2.55
C THR A 116 -6.81 -10.92 1.26
N LEU A 117 -6.75 -12.25 1.36
CA LEU A 117 -6.82 -13.14 0.21
C LEU A 117 -8.20 -13.09 -0.49
N SER A 118 -9.26 -12.80 0.26
CA SER A 118 -10.63 -12.76 -0.24
C SER A 118 -11.04 -11.43 -0.89
N SER A 119 -10.23 -10.38 -0.79
CA SER A 119 -10.44 -9.13 -1.52
C SER A 119 -9.76 -9.18 -2.89
N TYR A 120 -10.17 -8.28 -3.80
CA TYR A 120 -9.43 -8.09 -5.04
C TYR A 120 -8.00 -7.62 -4.76
N GLY A 121 -7.11 -7.77 -5.73
CA GLY A 121 -5.71 -7.41 -5.62
C GLY A 121 -4.89 -8.14 -6.67
N ASN A 122 -3.59 -8.03 -6.59
CA ASN A 122 -2.63 -8.67 -7.47
C ASN A 122 -1.63 -9.51 -6.68
N GLU A 123 -0.56 -9.94 -7.33
CA GLU A 123 0.52 -10.73 -6.75
C GLU A 123 1.30 -9.99 -5.64
N GLU A 124 1.18 -8.67 -5.54
CA GLU A 124 1.86 -7.85 -4.52
C GLU A 124 1.08 -7.78 -3.19
N LYS A 125 -0.04 -8.52 -3.06
CA LYS A 125 -0.76 -8.59 -1.79
C LYS A 125 0.17 -8.85 -0.61
N GLY A 126 0.02 -8.02 0.42
CA GLY A 126 0.88 -8.09 1.58
C GLY A 126 0.58 -7.00 2.59
N PHE A 127 1.48 -6.80 3.49
CA PHE A 127 1.43 -5.70 4.46
C PHE A 127 2.70 -4.87 4.39
N ARG A 128 2.58 -3.61 4.77
CA ARG A 128 3.71 -2.69 4.83
C ARG A 128 4.30 -2.68 6.23
N VAL A 129 5.61 -2.85 6.30
CA VAL A 129 6.40 -2.62 7.51
C VAL A 129 6.95 -1.21 7.46
N ILE A 130 6.99 -0.54 8.59
CA ILE A 130 7.55 0.79 8.76
C ILE A 130 8.54 0.71 9.93
N ASP A 131 9.80 0.97 9.63
CA ASP A 131 10.88 0.94 10.60
C ASP A 131 11.22 2.39 10.99
N LEU A 132 11.22 2.66 12.29
CA LEU A 132 11.49 3.97 12.86
C LEU A 132 12.78 3.92 13.66
N ASP A 133 13.67 4.90 13.46
CA ASP A 133 14.84 5.13 14.34
C ASP A 133 14.50 6.18 15.40
N GLU A 134 14.57 5.82 16.66
CA GLU A 134 14.34 6.74 17.78
C GLU A 134 15.37 7.89 17.85
N ASN A 135 16.54 7.71 17.21
CA ASN A 135 17.59 8.73 17.15
C ASN A 135 17.40 9.71 15.97
N ASP A 136 16.61 9.35 14.97
CA ASP A 136 16.23 10.23 13.86
C ASP A 136 14.74 10.03 13.48
N THR A 137 13.89 10.71 14.21
CA THR A 137 12.44 10.64 14.01
C THR A 137 11.95 11.42 12.79
N SER A 138 12.83 12.09 12.05
CA SER A 138 12.49 12.81 10.81
C SER A 138 12.47 11.91 9.57
N THR A 139 12.99 10.70 9.70
CA THR A 139 13.08 9.70 8.63
C THR A 139 12.40 8.39 9.02
N TYR A 140 12.21 7.52 8.05
CA TYR A 140 11.71 6.16 8.24
C TYR A 140 12.15 5.29 7.07
N GLU A 141 12.23 3.98 7.29
CA GLU A 141 12.35 3.01 6.23
C GLU A 141 11.03 2.24 6.09
N THR A 142 10.71 1.79 4.88
CA THR A 142 9.49 1.00 4.67
C THR A 142 9.66 0.00 3.54
N HIS A 143 8.99 -1.14 3.69
CA HIS A 143 8.95 -2.19 2.67
C HIS A 143 7.65 -2.97 2.77
N ILE A 144 7.33 -3.72 1.72
CA ILE A 144 6.17 -4.61 1.69
C ILE A 144 6.64 -6.04 1.90
N VAL A 145 6.02 -6.71 2.85
CA VAL A 145 6.13 -8.17 3.03
C VAL A 145 4.95 -8.82 2.33
N GLN A 146 5.21 -9.49 1.23
CA GLN A 146 4.18 -10.13 0.41
C GLN A 146 3.80 -11.51 0.97
N TRP A 147 2.58 -11.96 0.70
CA TRP A 147 2.17 -13.32 1.02
C TRP A 147 3.10 -14.37 0.44
N GLN A 148 3.64 -14.13 -0.76
CA GLN A 148 4.58 -15.02 -1.42
C GLN A 148 5.89 -15.18 -0.65
N ASP A 149 6.34 -14.17 0.08
CA ASP A 149 7.54 -14.24 0.93
C ASP A 149 7.36 -15.28 2.05
N TYR A 150 6.13 -15.36 2.60
CA TYR A 150 5.80 -16.34 3.62
C TYR A 150 5.60 -17.74 3.07
N TYR A 151 4.98 -17.87 1.90
CA TYR A 151 4.51 -19.14 1.40
C TYR A 151 5.32 -19.67 0.21
N GLY A 152 6.24 -18.89 -0.33
CA GLY A 152 6.96 -19.21 -1.56
C GLY A 152 7.72 -20.54 -1.54
N SER A 153 8.16 -20.99 -0.38
CA SER A 153 8.83 -22.29 -0.20
C SER A 153 7.87 -23.46 0.09
N SER A 154 6.60 -23.20 0.44
CA SER A 154 5.60 -24.22 0.80
C SER A 154 4.58 -24.44 -0.29
N LYS A 155 4.65 -25.57 -0.98
CA LYS A 155 3.65 -25.96 -1.99
C LYS A 155 2.22 -25.99 -1.44
N MET A 156 2.06 -26.41 -0.19
CA MET A 156 0.75 -26.46 0.47
C MET A 156 0.21 -25.06 0.75
N ALA A 157 1.04 -24.16 1.26
CA ALA A 157 0.65 -22.79 1.51
C ALA A 157 0.34 -22.03 0.21
N MET A 158 1.11 -22.25 -0.86
CA MET A 158 0.82 -21.70 -2.18
C MET A 158 -0.50 -22.23 -2.77
N ASN A 159 -0.82 -23.50 -2.59
CA ASN A 159 -2.12 -24.04 -3.00
C ASN A 159 -3.26 -23.40 -2.19
N HIS A 160 -3.06 -23.17 -0.90
CA HIS A 160 -4.03 -22.45 -0.07
C HIS A 160 -4.23 -21.01 -0.54
N TYR A 161 -3.13 -20.27 -0.76
CA TYR A 161 -3.20 -18.92 -1.35
C TYR A 161 -3.97 -18.94 -2.67
N ASN A 162 -3.58 -19.79 -3.61
CA ASN A 162 -4.18 -19.86 -4.94
C ASN A 162 -5.66 -20.24 -4.92
N MET A 163 -6.11 -20.99 -3.92
CA MET A 163 -7.53 -21.36 -3.76
C MET A 163 -8.39 -20.14 -3.35
N TYR A 164 -7.87 -19.23 -2.55
CA TYR A 164 -8.62 -18.12 -2.00
C TYR A 164 -8.35 -16.78 -2.68
N ALA A 165 -7.19 -16.60 -3.31
CA ALA A 165 -6.84 -15.34 -3.95
C ALA A 165 -7.87 -14.94 -5.02
N GLN A 166 -8.43 -13.75 -4.90
CA GLN A 166 -9.54 -13.32 -5.75
C GLN A 166 -9.13 -13.12 -7.20
N GLU A 167 -7.89 -12.71 -7.45
CA GLU A 167 -7.29 -12.50 -8.76
C GLU A 167 -7.15 -13.79 -9.58
N ASN A 168 -7.14 -14.95 -8.93
CA ASN A 168 -6.99 -16.23 -9.62
C ASN A 168 -8.26 -16.66 -10.32
N SER A 169 -8.11 -17.26 -11.51
CA SER A 169 -9.22 -17.85 -12.26
C SER A 169 -9.88 -19.01 -11.50
N GLY A 170 -11.13 -19.31 -11.82
CA GLY A 170 -11.86 -20.46 -11.25
C GLY A 170 -11.12 -21.79 -11.45
N TRP A 171 -10.41 -21.95 -12.57
CA TRP A 171 -9.59 -23.14 -12.83
C TRP A 171 -8.39 -23.25 -11.90
N VAL A 172 -7.67 -22.14 -11.66
CA VAL A 172 -6.55 -22.11 -10.70
C VAL A 172 -7.05 -22.42 -9.30
N LYS A 173 -8.16 -21.83 -8.87
CA LYS A 173 -8.78 -22.10 -7.57
C LYS A 173 -9.17 -23.55 -7.42
N PHE A 174 -9.84 -24.12 -8.40
CA PHE A 174 -10.27 -25.52 -8.40
C PHE A 174 -9.08 -26.50 -8.32
N THR A 175 -8.07 -26.33 -9.18
CA THR A 175 -6.90 -27.23 -9.18
C THR A 175 -6.08 -27.10 -7.90
N SER A 176 -6.03 -25.92 -7.31
CA SER A 176 -5.36 -25.68 -6.03
C SER A 176 -6.12 -26.31 -4.87
N ALA A 177 -7.45 -26.23 -4.88
CA ALA A 177 -8.31 -26.91 -3.90
C ALA A 177 -8.13 -28.44 -3.95
N LEU A 178 -8.07 -29.03 -5.12
CA LEU A 178 -7.81 -30.48 -5.27
C LEU A 178 -6.45 -30.92 -4.69
N LYS A 179 -5.47 -30.03 -4.71
CA LYS A 179 -4.14 -30.31 -4.13
C LYS A 179 -4.08 -30.03 -2.62
N TYR A 180 -4.82 -29.01 -2.14
CA TYR A 180 -4.79 -28.58 -0.74
C TYR A 180 -5.68 -29.41 0.17
N ILE A 181 -6.93 -29.67 -0.22
CA ILE A 181 -7.95 -30.33 0.62
C ILE A 181 -7.51 -31.71 1.14
N PRO A 182 -6.90 -32.61 0.35
CA PRO A 182 -6.44 -33.89 0.87
C PRO A 182 -5.39 -33.73 1.97
N PHE A 183 -4.46 -32.79 1.86
CA PHE A 183 -3.46 -32.52 2.89
C PHE A 183 -4.07 -31.89 4.15
N ALA A 184 -5.04 -30.99 3.99
CA ALA A 184 -5.75 -30.40 5.12
C ALA A 184 -6.54 -31.46 5.90
N LEU A 185 -7.21 -32.38 5.20
CA LEU A 185 -7.93 -33.50 5.82
C LEU A 185 -6.98 -34.45 6.56
N ILE A 186 -5.86 -34.81 5.95
CA ILE A 186 -4.81 -35.65 6.60
C ILE A 186 -4.31 -34.95 7.86
N LYS A 187 -4.00 -33.67 7.80
CA LYS A 187 -3.55 -32.89 8.96
C LYS A 187 -4.60 -32.84 10.07
N VAL A 188 -5.87 -32.69 9.75
CA VAL A 188 -6.96 -32.70 10.74
C VAL A 188 -7.16 -34.08 11.35
N LEU A 189 -7.09 -35.14 10.53
CA LEU A 189 -7.32 -36.51 10.98
C LEU A 189 -6.12 -37.12 11.77
N PHE A 190 -4.92 -36.72 11.41
CA PHE A 190 -3.69 -37.29 11.95
C PHE A 190 -2.80 -36.31 12.71
N GLY A 191 -3.06 -34.99 12.60
CA GLY A 191 -2.26 -33.94 13.25
C GLY A 191 -2.37 -33.85 14.76
N TYR A 192 -3.21 -34.72 15.38
CA TYR A 192 -3.27 -34.93 16.82
C TYR A 192 -2.46 -36.16 17.26
N ILE A 193 -1.74 -36.81 16.36
CA ILE A 193 -1.01 -38.07 16.65
C ILE A 193 0.51 -37.85 16.62
N PHE A 194 0.99 -36.66 16.14
CA PHE A 194 2.41 -36.32 16.08
C PHE A 194 2.68 -34.93 16.65
#